data_761f1719f740a448cd81ea1fdd27da64
#
_entry.id   761f1719f740a448cd81ea1fdd27da64
#
_cell.length_a   1.000
_cell.length_b   1.000
_cell.length_c   1.000
_cell.angle_alpha   90.00
_cell.angle_beta   90.00
_cell.angle_gamma   90.00
#
_symmetry.space_group_name_H-M   'P 1'
#
loop_
_entity.id
_entity.type
_entity.pdbx_description
1 polymer ?
#
loop_
_entity_poly.entity_id
_entity_poly.type
_entity_poly.pdbx_seq_one_letter_code
_entity_poly.pdbx_strand_id
1 'polypeptide(L)'
;MKKIIALMLSVIMSVLCFSSAASASEKNGDPLVLISGFMCSPLYCDYGTENEEKLWIPETEKILETVSDDFSRFAKTLFGAFAGKTEEFGKTVGDAAGVVFEKLRMNPDGSSIYNVSHYPNNPETSNIAYMLENGLEEYMYEVNFCKYLAENYNPSEIFMFQYDSRLDAISNAHELNDFIEDIKAYTNSDKVKVFALSFGGLISSTYIYLYGSSSVSKYIASVPAIGGTDIPDKRYCNIF
;
A
#
# COMPACT_ATOMS: atom_id res chain seq x y z
N MET A 1 18.91 -15.85 -2.45
CA MET A 1 19.27 -15.88 -1.03
C MET A 1 19.83 -14.55 -0.52
N LYS A 2 20.94 -13.98 -1.06
CA LYS A 2 21.52 -12.71 -0.55
C LYS A 2 20.54 -11.53 -0.57
N LYS A 3 19.69 -11.38 -1.59
CA LYS A 3 18.69 -10.29 -1.68
C LYS A 3 17.53 -10.43 -0.68
N ILE A 4 17.12 -11.67 -0.37
CA ILE A 4 16.07 -11.95 0.63
C ILE A 4 16.60 -11.68 2.04
N ILE A 5 17.86 -12.06 2.30
CA ILE A 5 18.53 -11.78 3.58
C ILE A 5 18.70 -10.27 3.78
N ALA A 6 19.06 -9.53 2.72
CA ALA A 6 19.18 -8.07 2.78
C ALA A 6 17.82 -7.40 3.06
N LEU A 7 16.74 -7.90 2.46
CA LEU A 7 15.38 -7.42 2.70
C LEU A 7 14.93 -7.71 4.15
N MET A 8 15.17 -8.92 4.65
CA MET A 8 14.88 -9.27 6.04
C MET A 8 15.70 -8.45 7.04
N LEU A 9 16.99 -8.22 6.77
CA LEU A 9 17.83 -7.39 7.61
C LEU A 9 17.39 -5.92 7.61
N SER A 10 16.89 -5.38 6.49
CA SER A 10 16.38 -4.02 6.42
C SER A 10 15.10 -3.86 7.22
N VAL A 11 14.20 -4.85 7.17
CA VAL A 11 12.98 -4.88 8.00
C VAL A 11 13.33 -4.99 9.48
N ILE A 12 14.27 -5.85 9.85
CA ILE A 12 14.74 -6.01 11.24
C ILE A 12 15.42 -4.72 11.74
N MET A 13 16.27 -4.08 10.92
CA MET A 13 16.87 -2.79 11.28
C MET A 13 15.84 -1.68 11.42
N SER A 14 14.78 -1.67 10.60
CA SER A 14 13.69 -0.70 10.72
C SER A 14 12.96 -0.87 12.05
N VAL A 15 12.66 -2.11 12.45
CA VAL A 15 12.03 -2.42 13.75
C VAL A 15 12.95 -2.05 14.92
N LEU A 16 14.27 -2.29 14.81
CA LEU A 16 15.24 -1.93 15.84
C LEU A 16 15.43 -0.41 15.96
N CYS A 17 15.40 0.33 14.85
CA CYS A 17 15.43 1.80 14.89
C CYS A 17 14.17 2.36 15.54
N PHE A 18 13.01 1.70 15.35
CA PHE A 18 11.77 2.09 15.98
C PHE A 18 11.80 1.87 17.49
N SER A 19 12.32 0.74 17.96
CA SER A 19 12.44 0.43 19.38
C SER A 19 13.38 1.40 20.15
N SER A 20 14.42 1.88 19.50
CA SER A 20 15.32 2.89 20.11
C SER A 20 14.75 4.31 20.07
N ALA A 21 13.87 4.64 19.10
CA ALA A 21 13.18 5.94 19.05
C ALA A 21 11.98 6.01 20.00
N ALA A 22 11.38 4.87 20.31
CA ALA A 22 10.17 4.76 21.15
C ALA A 22 10.46 4.72 22.66
N SER A 23 11.71 4.60 23.07
CA SER A 23 12.16 4.58 24.47
C SER A 23 12.01 5.94 25.20
N ALA A 24 11.49 6.98 24.54
CA ALA A 24 11.14 8.27 25.11
C ALA A 24 9.62 8.47 25.08
N SER A 25 8.90 7.63 25.82
CA SER A 25 7.46 7.80 26.03
C SER A 25 7.21 8.95 27.02
N GLU A 26 7.16 10.18 26.51
CA GLU A 26 6.35 11.20 27.15
C GLU A 26 4.87 10.89 26.85
N LYS A 27 4.04 10.84 27.90
CA LYS A 27 2.58 10.86 27.79
C LYS A 27 2.19 12.14 27.03
N ASN A 28 1.52 12.02 25.91
CA ASN A 28 1.12 13.04 24.94
C ASN A 28 2.19 13.35 23.87
N GLY A 29 2.71 12.34 23.22
CA GLY A 29 3.55 12.52 22.03
C GLY A 29 2.69 12.73 20.78
N ASP A 30 3.19 13.50 19.79
CA ASP A 30 2.51 13.67 18.49
C ASP A 30 2.04 12.34 17.90
N PRO A 31 0.85 12.29 17.26
CA PRO A 31 0.31 11.09 16.65
C PRO A 31 1.22 10.56 15.54
N LEU A 32 1.15 9.27 15.27
CA LEU A 32 1.96 8.58 14.28
C LEU A 32 1.15 8.26 13.04
N VAL A 33 1.62 8.68 11.87
CA VAL A 33 1.08 8.30 10.56
C VAL A 33 1.96 7.21 9.96
N LEU A 34 1.36 6.07 9.65
CA LEU A 34 1.99 4.95 8.96
C LEU A 34 1.64 5.01 7.47
N ILE A 35 2.65 5.02 6.60
CA ILE A 35 2.48 5.05 5.14
C ILE A 35 3.12 3.80 4.57
N SER A 36 2.29 2.95 3.99
CA SER A 36 2.69 1.64 3.46
C SER A 36 3.50 1.75 2.15
N GLY A 37 3.98 0.60 1.66
CA GLY A 37 4.66 0.50 0.38
C GLY A 37 3.71 0.44 -0.82
N PHE A 38 4.30 0.28 -2.01
CA PHE A 38 3.57 0.14 -3.27
C PHE A 38 2.61 -1.06 -3.22
N MET A 39 1.37 -0.85 -3.65
CA MET A 39 0.30 -1.85 -3.71
C MET A 39 -0.04 -2.51 -2.35
N CYS A 40 0.21 -1.83 -1.23
CA CYS A 40 -0.15 -2.35 0.09
C CYS A 40 -1.54 -1.89 0.56
N SER A 41 -2.14 -0.87 -0.07
CA SER A 41 -3.52 -0.46 0.20
C SER A 41 -4.47 -1.24 -0.69
N PRO A 42 -5.51 -1.90 -0.15
CA PRO A 42 -6.57 -2.50 -0.95
C PRO A 42 -7.32 -1.45 -1.78
N LEU A 43 -7.71 -1.84 -2.99
CA LEU A 43 -8.51 -1.00 -3.90
C LEU A 43 -9.84 -1.68 -4.21
N TYR A 44 -10.87 -0.87 -4.32
CA TYR A 44 -12.25 -1.30 -4.56
C TYR A 44 -12.85 -0.52 -5.72
N CYS A 45 -13.72 -1.17 -6.49
CA CYS A 45 -14.67 -0.50 -7.35
C CYS A 45 -15.95 -0.24 -6.56
N ASP A 46 -16.49 0.95 -6.70
CA ASP A 46 -17.75 1.37 -6.07
C ASP A 46 -17.81 1.15 -4.55
N TYR A 47 -16.70 1.46 -3.86
CA TYR A 47 -16.55 1.30 -2.41
C TYR A 47 -17.73 1.88 -1.63
N GLY A 48 -18.21 1.14 -0.62
CA GLY A 48 -19.30 1.55 0.26
C GLY A 48 -20.69 1.47 -0.37
N THR A 49 -20.83 0.88 -1.56
CA THR A 49 -22.13 0.63 -2.22
C THR A 49 -22.47 -0.86 -2.24
N GLU A 50 -23.72 -1.20 -2.63
CA GLU A 50 -24.14 -2.59 -2.85
C GLU A 50 -23.42 -3.28 -4.02
N ASN A 51 -22.72 -2.52 -4.88
CA ASN A 51 -21.94 -3.01 -6.00
C ASN A 51 -20.43 -3.02 -5.73
N GLU A 52 -20.03 -2.90 -4.47
CA GLU A 52 -18.61 -2.92 -4.08
C GLU A 52 -17.93 -4.21 -4.54
N GLU A 53 -16.80 -4.06 -5.20
CA GLU A 53 -15.94 -5.16 -5.62
C GLU A 53 -14.50 -4.87 -5.23
N LYS A 54 -13.88 -5.81 -4.49
CA LYS A 54 -12.45 -5.74 -4.16
C LYS A 54 -11.62 -6.04 -5.40
N LEU A 55 -10.80 -5.09 -5.80
CA LEU A 55 -9.96 -5.19 -7.00
C LEU A 55 -8.52 -5.59 -6.69
N TRP A 56 -7.98 -5.06 -5.59
CA TRP A 56 -6.63 -5.29 -5.12
C TRP A 56 -6.64 -5.48 -3.59
N ILE A 57 -6.13 -6.52 -3.02
CA ILE A 57 -5.59 -7.76 -3.62
C ILE A 57 -6.79 -8.59 -4.08
N PRO A 58 -6.79 -9.15 -5.30
CA PRO A 58 -7.95 -9.88 -5.81
C PRO A 58 -8.22 -11.13 -4.96
N GLU A 59 -9.48 -11.48 -4.81
CA GLU A 59 -9.89 -12.68 -4.13
C GLU A 59 -9.40 -13.93 -4.86
N THR A 60 -9.00 -14.95 -4.10
CA THR A 60 -8.47 -16.20 -4.66
C THR A 60 -9.50 -16.87 -5.57
N GLU A 61 -10.78 -16.76 -5.24
CA GLU A 61 -11.91 -17.29 -5.98
C GLU A 61 -11.95 -16.72 -7.41
N LYS A 62 -11.80 -15.41 -7.56
CA LYS A 62 -11.79 -14.74 -8.87
C LYS A 62 -10.62 -15.22 -9.75
N ILE A 63 -9.46 -15.43 -9.15
CA ILE A 63 -8.28 -15.98 -9.85
C ILE A 63 -8.56 -17.42 -10.28
N LEU A 64 -9.11 -18.25 -9.39
CA LEU A 64 -9.43 -19.65 -9.68
C LEU A 64 -10.51 -19.78 -10.75
N GLU A 65 -11.56 -18.97 -10.72
CA GLU A 65 -12.60 -18.94 -11.76
C GLU A 65 -11.98 -18.60 -13.12
N THR A 66 -11.19 -17.52 -13.21
CA THR A 66 -10.55 -17.10 -14.45
C THR A 66 -9.63 -18.21 -15.03
N VAL A 67 -8.89 -18.93 -14.19
CA VAL A 67 -8.05 -20.06 -14.62
C VAL A 67 -8.91 -21.27 -15.00
N SER A 68 -10.02 -21.51 -14.28
CA SER A 68 -10.90 -22.65 -14.53
C SER A 68 -11.69 -22.52 -15.83
N ASP A 69 -12.10 -21.31 -16.18
CA ASP A 69 -12.85 -21.00 -17.41
C ASP A 69 -12.04 -21.34 -18.67
N ASP A 70 -10.72 -21.23 -18.62
CA ASP A 70 -9.84 -21.59 -19.73
C ASP A 70 -8.77 -22.65 -19.36
N PHE A 71 -9.14 -23.58 -18.46
CA PHE A 71 -8.22 -24.58 -17.91
C PHE A 71 -7.49 -25.38 -18.99
N SER A 72 -8.20 -25.75 -20.06
CA SER A 72 -7.61 -26.53 -21.15
C SER A 72 -6.48 -25.77 -21.87
N ARG A 73 -6.64 -24.46 -22.04
CA ARG A 73 -5.63 -23.57 -22.61
C ARG A 73 -4.45 -23.42 -21.67
N PHE A 74 -4.70 -23.18 -20.37
CA PHE A 74 -3.66 -23.11 -19.35
C PHE A 74 -2.82 -24.39 -19.31
N ALA A 75 -3.45 -25.56 -19.23
CA ALA A 75 -2.77 -26.84 -19.23
C ALA A 75 -1.92 -27.04 -20.49
N LYS A 76 -2.51 -26.81 -21.68
CA LYS A 76 -1.83 -26.95 -22.97
C LYS A 76 -0.60 -26.06 -23.09
N THR A 77 -0.75 -24.75 -22.75
CA THR A 77 0.34 -23.80 -22.88
C THR A 77 1.40 -23.98 -21.80
N LEU A 78 1.04 -24.44 -20.59
CA LEU A 78 1.97 -24.84 -19.54
C LEU A 78 2.85 -26.03 -19.99
N PHE A 79 2.25 -27.10 -20.55
CA PHE A 79 3.02 -28.21 -21.12
C PHE A 79 3.91 -27.75 -22.28
N GLY A 80 3.43 -26.82 -23.12
CA GLY A 80 4.24 -26.18 -24.15
C GLY A 80 5.44 -25.44 -23.62
N ALA A 81 5.28 -24.74 -22.49
CA ALA A 81 6.36 -23.99 -21.82
C ALA A 81 7.47 -24.93 -21.32
N PHE A 82 7.14 -26.10 -20.77
CA PHE A 82 8.13 -27.14 -20.43
C PHE A 82 8.90 -27.65 -21.64
N ALA A 83 8.31 -27.57 -22.84
CA ALA A 83 8.96 -27.89 -24.12
C ALA A 83 9.67 -26.68 -24.76
N GLY A 84 9.84 -25.57 -24.03
CA GLY A 84 10.53 -24.36 -24.49
C GLY A 84 9.63 -23.33 -25.21
N LYS A 85 8.31 -23.56 -25.33
CA LYS A 85 7.34 -22.63 -25.93
C LYS A 85 6.76 -21.70 -24.87
N THR A 86 7.59 -20.83 -24.29
CA THR A 86 7.21 -19.95 -23.17
C THR A 86 6.31 -18.78 -23.55
N GLU A 87 6.35 -18.33 -24.82
CA GLU A 87 5.59 -17.17 -25.32
C GLU A 87 4.07 -17.40 -25.25
N GLU A 88 3.59 -18.59 -25.68
CA GLU A 88 2.17 -18.94 -25.65
C GLU A 88 1.64 -18.99 -24.20
N PHE A 89 2.44 -19.52 -23.28
CA PHE A 89 2.10 -19.54 -21.86
C PHE A 89 2.08 -18.13 -21.26
N GLY A 90 3.09 -17.32 -21.57
CA GLY A 90 3.13 -15.93 -21.16
C GLY A 90 1.91 -15.13 -21.64
N LYS A 91 1.48 -15.35 -22.90
CA LYS A 91 0.24 -14.74 -23.41
C LYS A 91 -1.00 -15.21 -22.65
N THR A 92 -1.11 -16.52 -22.38
CA THR A 92 -2.25 -17.06 -21.62
C THR A 92 -2.34 -16.46 -20.21
N VAL A 93 -1.21 -16.32 -19.51
CA VAL A 93 -1.16 -15.67 -18.20
C VAL A 93 -1.49 -14.19 -18.30
N GLY A 94 -0.99 -13.49 -19.34
CA GLY A 94 -1.30 -12.08 -19.59
C GLY A 94 -2.78 -11.84 -19.87
N ASP A 95 -3.40 -12.69 -20.69
CA ASP A 95 -4.84 -12.61 -20.98
C ASP A 95 -5.68 -12.80 -19.70
N ALA A 96 -5.33 -13.79 -18.86
CA ALA A 96 -5.99 -14.01 -17.57
C ALA A 96 -5.79 -12.83 -16.59
N ALA A 97 -4.58 -12.30 -16.50
CA ALA A 97 -4.32 -11.10 -15.71
C ALA A 97 -5.14 -9.91 -16.22
N GLY A 98 -5.28 -9.76 -17.54
CA GLY A 98 -6.14 -8.73 -18.15
C GLY A 98 -7.61 -8.83 -17.70
N VAL A 99 -8.14 -10.04 -17.50
CA VAL A 99 -9.50 -10.26 -16.97
C VAL A 99 -9.57 -9.94 -15.48
N VAL A 100 -8.64 -10.47 -14.67
CA VAL A 100 -8.63 -10.29 -13.21
C VAL A 100 -8.48 -8.82 -12.83
N PHE A 101 -7.62 -8.07 -13.55
CA PHE A 101 -7.27 -6.68 -13.24
C PHE A 101 -7.93 -5.66 -14.18
N GLU A 102 -8.96 -6.04 -14.94
CA GLU A 102 -9.61 -5.15 -15.92
C GLU A 102 -10.03 -3.82 -15.30
N LYS A 103 -10.66 -3.85 -14.13
CA LYS A 103 -11.15 -2.65 -13.47
C LYS A 103 -10.05 -1.77 -12.86
N LEU A 104 -8.81 -2.24 -12.80
CA LEU A 104 -7.65 -1.44 -12.40
C LEU A 104 -7.04 -0.64 -13.57
N ARG A 105 -7.56 -0.79 -14.78
CA ARG A 105 -7.07 -0.05 -15.96
C ARG A 105 -7.30 1.44 -15.82
N MET A 106 -6.37 2.19 -16.36
CA MET A 106 -6.38 3.66 -16.38
C MET A 106 -6.39 4.16 -17.82
N ASN A 107 -6.89 5.36 -18.01
CA ASN A 107 -6.76 6.10 -19.27
C ASN A 107 -5.29 6.54 -19.48
N PRO A 108 -4.89 6.88 -20.70
CA PRO A 108 -3.54 7.37 -20.99
C PRO A 108 -3.17 8.67 -20.24
N ASP A 109 -4.14 9.42 -19.77
CA ASP A 109 -3.95 10.64 -18.96
C ASP A 109 -3.78 10.35 -17.46
N GLY A 110 -3.81 9.08 -17.04
CA GLY A 110 -3.70 8.66 -15.65
C GLY A 110 -5.01 8.69 -14.86
N SER A 111 -6.14 9.02 -15.49
CA SER A 111 -7.45 8.91 -14.81
C SER A 111 -7.94 7.47 -14.77
N SER A 112 -8.68 7.11 -13.73
CA SER A 112 -9.29 5.78 -13.62
C SER A 112 -10.46 5.64 -14.60
N ILE A 113 -10.56 4.47 -15.28
CA ILE A 113 -11.72 4.16 -16.16
C ILE A 113 -12.96 3.85 -15.35
N TYR A 114 -12.77 3.21 -14.20
CA TYR A 114 -13.81 2.79 -13.28
C TYR A 114 -13.77 3.65 -12.01
N ASN A 115 -14.84 3.64 -11.22
CA ASN A 115 -14.90 4.31 -9.92
C ASN A 115 -14.08 3.51 -8.89
N VAL A 116 -12.78 3.68 -8.90
CA VAL A 116 -11.85 2.97 -8.01
C VAL A 116 -11.41 3.86 -6.87
N SER A 117 -11.48 3.34 -5.67
CA SER A 117 -11.02 4.01 -4.45
C SER A 117 -10.41 3.02 -3.46
N HIS A 118 -9.73 3.53 -2.45
CA HIS A 118 -9.26 2.79 -1.29
C HIS A 118 -10.17 3.03 -0.08
N TYR A 119 -9.87 2.37 1.05
CA TYR A 119 -10.52 2.65 2.33
C TYR A 119 -10.32 4.13 2.71
N PRO A 120 -11.38 4.84 3.13
CA PRO A 120 -11.30 6.28 3.40
C PRO A 120 -10.28 6.66 4.46
N ASN A 121 -9.53 7.72 4.21
CA ASN A 121 -8.62 8.35 5.15
C ASN A 121 -9.40 9.25 6.13
N ASN A 122 -9.98 8.63 7.16
CA ASN A 122 -10.70 9.32 8.22
C ASN A 122 -10.05 9.02 9.59
N PRO A 123 -9.63 10.02 10.37
CA PRO A 123 -8.96 9.79 11.66
C PRO A 123 -9.74 8.92 12.64
N GLU A 124 -11.08 8.97 12.64
CA GLU A 124 -11.89 8.12 13.52
C GLU A 124 -11.77 6.64 13.17
N THR A 125 -11.69 6.30 11.88
CA THR A 125 -11.72 4.92 11.38
C THR A 125 -10.37 4.41 10.90
N SER A 126 -9.38 5.29 10.69
CA SER A 126 -8.03 4.94 10.21
C SER A 126 -7.03 4.74 11.36
N ASN A 127 -7.41 4.91 12.64
CA ASN A 127 -6.53 4.56 13.74
C ASN A 127 -6.52 3.05 14.00
N ILE A 128 -5.38 2.51 14.40
CA ILE A 128 -5.21 1.06 14.52
C ILE A 128 -6.03 0.46 15.67
N ALA A 129 -6.44 1.23 16.69
CA ALA A 129 -7.35 0.76 17.71
C ALA A 129 -8.72 0.43 17.11
N TYR A 130 -9.33 1.40 16.41
CA TYR A 130 -10.60 1.21 15.73
C TYR A 130 -10.54 0.05 14.72
N MET A 131 -9.48 0.00 13.92
CA MET A 131 -9.33 -1.04 12.88
C MET A 131 -9.26 -2.44 13.50
N LEU A 132 -8.52 -2.63 14.59
CA LEU A 132 -8.43 -3.93 15.30
C LEU A 132 -9.74 -4.30 15.99
N GLU A 133 -10.44 -3.34 16.61
CA GLU A 133 -11.72 -3.58 17.30
C GLU A 133 -12.87 -3.93 16.35
N ASN A 134 -12.79 -3.47 15.10
CA ASN A 134 -13.83 -3.66 14.09
C ASN A 134 -13.50 -4.72 13.02
N GLY A 135 -12.41 -5.49 13.20
CA GLY A 135 -12.03 -6.57 12.28
C GLY A 135 -11.57 -6.08 10.90
N LEU A 136 -10.95 -4.90 10.85
CA LEU A 136 -10.50 -4.23 9.62
C LEU A 136 -9.03 -4.51 9.31
N GLU A 137 -8.51 -5.67 9.75
CA GLU A 137 -7.12 -6.06 9.55
C GLU A 137 -6.72 -6.14 8.07
N GLU A 138 -7.66 -6.37 7.18
CA GLU A 138 -7.39 -6.40 5.73
C GLU A 138 -6.91 -5.06 5.16
N TYR A 139 -7.23 -3.95 5.81
CA TYR A 139 -6.77 -2.61 5.46
C TYR A 139 -5.44 -2.23 6.12
N MET A 140 -4.92 -3.09 6.99
CA MET A 140 -3.68 -2.84 7.70
C MET A 140 -2.49 -3.35 6.90
N TYR A 141 -1.52 -2.48 6.67
CA TYR A 141 -0.20 -2.90 6.25
C TYR A 141 0.51 -3.64 7.38
N GLU A 142 1.06 -4.83 7.10
CA GLU A 142 1.81 -5.62 8.09
C GLU A 142 1.05 -5.76 9.43
N VAL A 143 -0.07 -6.46 9.42
CA VAL A 143 -0.98 -6.63 10.57
C VAL A 143 -0.24 -6.98 11.86
N ASN A 144 0.77 -7.86 11.80
CA ASN A 144 1.55 -8.24 12.98
C ASN A 144 2.37 -7.07 13.54
N PHE A 145 2.87 -6.18 12.67
CA PHE A 145 3.56 -4.96 13.10
C PHE A 145 2.57 -3.98 13.75
N CYS A 146 1.39 -3.81 13.17
CA CYS A 146 0.34 -2.98 13.75
C CYS A 146 -0.13 -3.52 15.12
N LYS A 147 -0.31 -4.84 15.26
CA LYS A 147 -0.61 -5.48 16.55
C LYS A 147 0.50 -5.26 17.57
N TYR A 148 1.75 -5.42 17.18
CA TYR A 148 2.89 -5.10 18.06
C TYR A 148 2.87 -3.63 18.50
N LEU A 149 2.57 -2.70 17.59
CA LEU A 149 2.44 -1.28 17.95
C LEU A 149 1.28 -1.06 18.92
N ALA A 150 0.14 -1.70 18.71
CA ALA A 150 -1.02 -1.57 19.57
C ALA A 150 -0.79 -2.12 21.01
N GLU A 151 0.04 -3.16 21.14
CA GLU A 151 0.42 -3.73 22.43
C GLU A 151 1.42 -2.85 23.22
N ASN A 152 2.25 -2.06 22.53
CA ASN A 152 3.36 -1.34 23.15
C ASN A 152 3.17 0.18 23.18
N TYR A 153 2.22 0.73 22.44
CA TYR A 153 1.95 2.18 22.33
C TYR A 153 0.43 2.42 22.38
N ASN A 154 0.03 3.70 22.47
CA ASN A 154 -1.38 4.07 22.39
C ASN A 154 -1.90 3.87 20.94
N PRO A 155 -2.71 2.82 20.66
CA PRO A 155 -3.14 2.53 19.29
C PRO A 155 -4.10 3.57 18.71
N SER A 156 -4.79 4.35 19.56
CA SER A 156 -5.67 5.45 19.12
C SER A 156 -4.90 6.66 18.59
N GLU A 157 -3.59 6.72 18.77
CA GLU A 157 -2.70 7.79 18.25
C GLU A 157 -1.85 7.31 17.06
N ILE A 158 -2.18 6.14 16.49
CA ILE A 158 -1.46 5.57 15.32
C ILE A 158 -2.46 5.40 14.19
N PHE A 159 -2.21 6.07 13.07
CA PHE A 159 -3.11 6.19 11.94
C PHE A 159 -2.51 5.57 10.68
N MET A 160 -3.31 4.81 9.94
CA MET A 160 -2.93 4.20 8.67
C MET A 160 -3.35 5.11 7.52
N PHE A 161 -2.38 5.58 6.73
CA PHE A 161 -2.67 6.28 5.49
C PHE A 161 -2.87 5.26 4.36
N GLN A 162 -4.04 5.28 3.74
CA GLN A 162 -4.37 4.50 2.55
C GLN A 162 -4.21 5.36 1.30
N TYR A 163 -3.83 4.76 0.18
CA TYR A 163 -3.66 5.50 -1.06
C TYR A 163 -3.75 4.58 -2.30
N ASP A 164 -4.08 5.17 -3.43
CA ASP A 164 -4.07 4.47 -4.71
C ASP A 164 -2.66 4.46 -5.30
N SER A 165 -2.01 3.31 -5.26
CA SER A 165 -0.66 3.14 -5.80
C SER A 165 -0.54 3.30 -7.32
N ARG A 166 -1.66 3.39 -8.05
CA ARG A 166 -1.70 3.64 -9.49
C ARG A 166 -1.49 5.13 -9.81
N LEU A 167 -1.81 5.99 -8.85
CA LEU A 167 -1.65 7.43 -8.98
C LEU A 167 -0.19 7.84 -8.75
N ASP A 168 0.16 9.00 -9.27
CA ASP A 168 1.47 9.60 -9.07
C ASP A 168 1.70 10.04 -7.61
N ALA A 169 2.97 10.28 -7.26
CA ALA A 169 3.34 10.65 -5.90
C ALA A 169 2.83 12.05 -5.51
N ILE A 170 2.56 12.95 -6.46
CA ILE A 170 2.06 14.30 -6.19
C ILE A 170 0.60 14.21 -5.75
N SER A 171 -0.23 13.47 -6.50
CA SER A 171 -1.65 13.24 -6.17
C SER A 171 -1.80 12.61 -4.78
N ASN A 172 -1.03 11.55 -4.50
CA ASN A 172 -1.03 10.90 -3.19
C ASN A 172 -0.46 11.81 -2.07
N ALA A 173 0.47 12.73 -2.38
CA ALA A 173 0.99 13.67 -1.40
C ALA A 173 -0.01 14.78 -1.04
N HIS A 174 -0.89 15.17 -1.97
CA HIS A 174 -2.01 16.07 -1.67
C HIS A 174 -2.99 15.41 -0.69
N GLU A 175 -3.37 14.16 -0.95
CA GLU A 175 -4.23 13.40 -0.06
C GLU A 175 -3.60 13.16 1.33
N LEU A 176 -2.29 12.88 1.37
CA LEU A 176 -1.55 12.78 2.62
C LEU A 176 -1.56 14.09 3.41
N ASN A 177 -1.46 15.24 2.74
CA ASN A 177 -1.56 16.55 3.39
C ASN A 177 -2.91 16.70 4.08
N ASP A 178 -3.99 16.44 3.38
CA ASP A 178 -5.34 16.58 3.91
C ASP A 178 -5.54 15.64 5.12
N PHE A 179 -5.09 14.40 5.02
CA PHE A 179 -5.15 13.45 6.12
C PHE A 179 -4.30 13.88 7.34
N ILE A 180 -3.11 14.43 7.14
CA ILE A 180 -2.28 14.97 8.23
C ILE A 180 -2.98 16.14 8.93
N GLU A 181 -3.60 17.06 8.19
CA GLU A 181 -4.33 18.18 8.79
C GLU A 181 -5.58 17.71 9.54
N ASP A 182 -6.29 16.69 9.03
CA ASP A 182 -7.42 16.07 9.72
C ASP A 182 -6.98 15.37 11.02
N ILE A 183 -5.87 14.65 11.02
CA ILE A 183 -5.30 14.03 12.24
C ILE A 183 -4.92 15.09 13.26
N LYS A 184 -4.27 16.16 12.85
CA LYS A 184 -3.90 17.27 13.74
C LYS A 184 -5.14 17.88 14.41
N ALA A 185 -6.19 18.13 13.62
CA ALA A 185 -7.45 18.63 14.13
C ALA A 185 -8.12 17.65 15.09
N TYR A 186 -8.18 16.35 14.73
CA TYR A 186 -8.80 15.30 15.52
C TYR A 186 -8.10 15.05 16.87
N THR A 187 -6.76 15.05 16.86
CA THR A 187 -5.93 14.80 18.05
C THR A 187 -5.59 16.07 18.85
N ASN A 188 -5.98 17.25 18.35
CA ASN A 188 -5.55 18.56 18.87
C ASN A 188 -4.02 18.65 18.99
N SER A 189 -3.31 18.17 18.00
CA SER A 189 -1.83 18.19 17.90
C SER A 189 -1.37 19.16 16.83
N ASP A 190 -0.25 19.86 17.06
CA ASP A 190 0.33 20.76 16.05
C ASP A 190 1.10 19.99 14.96
N LYS A 191 1.57 18.79 15.29
CA LYS A 191 2.45 17.98 14.44
C LYS A 191 2.11 16.49 14.50
N VAL A 192 2.60 15.75 13.51
CA VAL A 192 2.57 14.29 13.45
C VAL A 192 3.99 13.71 13.38
N LYS A 193 4.14 12.46 13.76
CA LYS A 193 5.28 11.61 13.40
C LYS A 193 4.91 10.84 12.14
N VAL A 194 5.86 10.63 11.24
CA VAL A 194 5.64 9.88 10.00
C VAL A 194 6.60 8.70 9.95
N PHE A 195 6.06 7.51 9.75
CA PHE A 195 6.81 6.33 9.35
C PHE A 195 6.35 5.90 7.97
N ALA A 196 7.28 5.91 7.02
CA ALA A 196 7.00 5.65 5.62
C ALA A 196 7.87 4.50 5.08
N LEU A 197 7.25 3.55 4.39
CA LEU A 197 7.92 2.40 3.80
C LEU A 197 7.95 2.49 2.27
N SER A 198 9.10 2.20 1.66
CA SER A 198 9.24 2.01 0.21
C SER A 198 8.62 3.18 -0.60
N PHE A 199 7.56 2.96 -1.38
CA PHE A 199 6.84 3.98 -2.14
C PHE A 199 6.20 5.04 -1.25
N GLY A 200 5.74 4.68 -0.04
CA GLY A 200 5.31 5.63 0.97
C GLY A 200 6.39 6.64 1.34
N GLY A 201 7.68 6.25 1.27
CA GLY A 201 8.81 7.15 1.41
C GLY A 201 8.91 8.19 0.29
N LEU A 202 8.55 7.83 -0.94
CA LEU A 202 8.46 8.77 -2.06
C LEU A 202 7.29 9.74 -1.85
N ILE A 203 6.10 9.24 -1.50
CA ILE A 203 4.90 10.07 -1.24
C ILE A 203 5.19 11.08 -0.13
N SER A 204 5.71 10.63 1.01
CA SER A 204 6.01 11.51 2.16
C SER A 204 7.12 12.51 1.88
N SER A 205 8.13 12.16 1.08
CA SER A 205 9.15 13.10 0.63
C SER A 205 8.58 14.15 -0.32
N THR A 206 7.65 13.75 -1.21
CA THR A 206 6.91 14.65 -2.09
C THR A 206 6.03 15.60 -1.28
N TYR A 207 5.34 15.09 -0.25
CA TYR A 207 4.60 15.89 0.71
C TYR A 207 5.48 16.97 1.36
N ILE A 208 6.65 16.58 1.89
CA ILE A 208 7.59 17.54 2.51
C ILE A 208 8.09 18.58 1.49
N TYR A 209 8.31 18.18 0.25
CA TYR A 209 8.70 19.11 -0.82
C TYR A 209 7.60 20.13 -1.15
N LEU A 210 6.34 19.72 -1.19
CA LEU A 210 5.21 20.58 -1.56
C LEU A 210 4.75 21.48 -0.41
N TYR A 211 4.69 20.95 0.81
CA TYR A 211 4.05 21.60 1.97
C TYR A 211 5.04 21.99 3.08
N GLY A 212 6.29 21.56 2.96
CA GLY A 212 7.30 21.76 4.01
C GLY A 212 7.18 20.74 5.14
N SER A 213 8.06 20.87 6.14
CA SER A 213 8.15 19.93 7.26
C SER A 213 7.55 20.46 8.56
N SER A 214 6.84 21.58 8.53
CA SER A 214 6.32 22.24 9.76
C SER A 214 5.34 21.37 10.54
N SER A 215 4.54 20.57 9.86
CA SER A 215 3.58 19.62 10.46
C SER A 215 4.20 18.28 10.85
N VAL A 216 5.51 18.05 10.62
CA VAL A 216 6.20 16.79 10.92
C VAL A 216 7.22 17.00 12.02
N SER A 217 7.06 16.30 13.16
CA SER A 217 8.03 16.34 14.27
C SER A 217 9.14 15.31 14.17
N LYS A 218 8.81 14.11 13.63
CA LYS A 218 9.77 13.06 13.35
C LYS A 218 9.41 12.37 12.02
N TYR A 219 10.43 12.06 11.25
CA TYR A 219 10.30 11.37 9.98
C TYR A 219 11.25 10.17 9.92
N ILE A 220 10.69 8.99 9.67
CA ILE A 220 11.44 7.75 9.45
C ILE A 220 10.99 7.17 8.11
N ALA A 221 11.92 7.06 7.17
CA ALA A 221 11.71 6.38 5.90
C ALA A 221 12.51 5.08 5.88
N SER A 222 11.81 3.97 5.75
CA SER A 222 12.40 2.64 5.62
C SER A 222 12.45 2.24 4.15
N VAL A 223 13.65 1.94 3.64
CA VAL A 223 13.90 1.57 2.23
C VAL A 223 13.14 2.46 1.22
N PRO A 224 13.21 3.80 1.34
CA PRO A 224 12.39 4.70 0.54
C PRO A 224 12.76 4.63 -0.94
N ALA A 225 11.74 4.66 -1.81
CA ALA A 225 11.91 4.61 -3.27
C ALA A 225 12.28 5.98 -3.89
N ILE A 226 12.93 6.88 -3.15
CA ILE A 226 13.26 8.26 -3.57
C ILE A 226 14.18 8.29 -4.79
N GLY A 227 15.10 7.33 -4.88
CA GLY A 227 16.02 7.20 -6.03
C GLY A 227 15.41 6.53 -7.26
N GLY A 228 14.11 6.22 -7.23
CA GLY A 228 13.47 5.42 -8.26
C GLY A 228 13.77 3.92 -8.14
N THR A 229 13.25 3.15 -9.08
CA THR A 229 13.46 1.70 -9.17
C THR A 229 13.49 1.26 -10.61
N ASP A 230 14.37 0.32 -10.96
CA ASP A 230 14.45 -0.29 -12.30
C ASP A 230 13.34 -1.34 -12.54
N ILE A 231 12.52 -1.64 -11.53
CA ILE A 231 11.51 -2.72 -11.60
C ILE A 231 10.45 -2.43 -12.67
N PRO A 232 9.87 -1.21 -12.80
CA PRO A 232 8.88 -0.92 -13.82
C PRO A 232 9.46 -0.83 -15.24
N ASP A 233 10.71 -0.36 -15.38
CA ASP A 233 11.26 0.10 -16.66
C ASP A 233 11.62 -1.04 -17.63
N LYS A 234 12.05 -2.19 -17.18
CA LYS A 234 12.62 -3.24 -18.04
C LYS A 234 11.77 -4.48 -18.23
N ARG A 235 10.77 -4.71 -17.38
CA ARG A 235 10.00 -5.96 -17.36
C ARG A 235 8.50 -5.78 -17.52
N TYR A 236 7.96 -4.59 -17.26
CA TYR A 236 6.52 -4.34 -17.21
C TYR A 236 6.00 -3.37 -18.27
N CYS A 237 6.85 -2.54 -18.88
CA CYS A 237 6.43 -1.67 -20.00
C CYS A 237 5.99 -2.43 -21.26
N ASN A 238 6.19 -3.76 -21.33
CA ASN A 238 5.70 -4.60 -22.42
C ASN A 238 4.47 -5.45 -22.04
N ILE A 239 3.88 -5.24 -20.86
CA ILE A 239 2.73 -6.03 -20.38
C ILE A 239 1.42 -5.20 -20.42
N PHE A 240 1.53 -3.87 -20.61
CA PHE A 240 0.39 -2.97 -20.75
C PHE A 240 0.33 -2.29 -22.09
#